data_e3d8691ecac19dd2c1c6610b5feb5185
#
_entry.id   e3d8691ecac19dd2c1c6610b5feb5185
#
_cell.length_a   1.000
_cell.length_b   1.000
_cell.length_c   1.000
_cell.angle_alpha   90.00
_cell.angle_beta   90.00
_cell.angle_gamma   90.00
#
_symmetry.space_group_name_H-M   'P 1'
#
loop_
_entity.id
_entity.type
_entity.pdbx_description
1 polymer ?
#
loop_
_entity_poly.entity_id
_entity_poly.type
_entity_poly.pdbx_seq_one_letter_code
_entity_poly.pdbx_strand_id
1 'polypeptide(L)'
;MDNHERGKIRMHSLITNPPYNLKWKPPALAGFMPRYSGYTIPPEQNANYAFILSGLEMTDDKAVFLLPNSVLSSSVKAEQEIRQQLIRQNLLLAVIALPPNMFESTNIPTCILVFDKHKETRMTAMIDLTERCEEETRDQRGQYGGNSHTGRTYHKTVNVIPPDVMGDCIDLIESKQDEQNLCRWVQPEELEKNDWNCSPKRYIELKVETVHRPFADIAGDYNRIIAQKNAIQIKMNRTAARRLGYDCMNTDKTDLSESFEIVGQKASKEKNISFTAEDGITIKISTKDGIHPLILDFLNHWKQMIIFLNNEENRYLAEFRDALLPELMSGNIKVEEHHRTKDSIGGKSCRKNL
;
A
#
# COMPACT_ATOMS: atom_id res chain seq x y z
N MET A 1 -52.86 -9.10 3.41
CA MET A 1 -53.20 -8.14 2.34
C MET A 1 -51.97 -7.98 1.47
N ASP A 2 -52.05 -8.59 0.31
CA ASP A 2 -50.94 -8.76 -0.63
C ASP A 2 -50.57 -7.43 -1.29
N ASN A 3 -49.34 -7.05 -1.12
CA ASN A 3 -48.72 -5.85 -1.75
C ASN A 3 -48.34 -6.12 -3.23
N HIS A 4 -49.15 -6.94 -3.95
CA HIS A 4 -48.81 -7.40 -5.31
C HIS A 4 -49.16 -6.42 -6.43
N GLU A 5 -49.76 -5.27 -6.14
CA GLU A 5 -50.14 -4.28 -7.17
C GLU A 5 -49.62 -2.88 -6.96
N ARG A 6 -48.51 -2.69 -6.25
CA ARG A 6 -47.76 -1.44 -6.47
C ARG A 6 -47.11 -1.58 -7.84
N GLY A 7 -47.68 -0.89 -8.84
CA GLY A 7 -47.13 -0.82 -10.19
C GLY A 7 -45.62 -0.69 -10.14
N LYS A 8 -44.91 -1.52 -10.90
CA LYS A 8 -43.45 -1.52 -10.96
C LYS A 8 -43.01 -0.10 -11.30
N ILE A 9 -42.47 0.62 -10.30
CA ILE A 9 -41.83 1.91 -10.54
C ILE A 9 -40.65 1.62 -11.44
N ARG A 10 -40.75 1.98 -12.72
CA ARG A 10 -39.65 1.96 -13.65
C ARG A 10 -39.08 3.35 -13.75
N MET A 11 -37.76 3.45 -13.66
CA MET A 11 -37.01 4.67 -13.78
C MET A 11 -36.21 4.65 -15.06
N HIS A 12 -36.09 5.78 -15.73
CA HIS A 12 -35.23 5.86 -16.90
C HIS A 12 -33.78 5.63 -16.49
N SER A 13 -33.29 6.35 -15.48
CA SER A 13 -31.94 6.18 -14.94
C SER A 13 -31.96 6.15 -13.43
N LEU A 14 -30.95 5.49 -12.83
CA LEU A 14 -30.78 5.33 -11.38
C LEU A 14 -29.39 5.77 -10.97
N ILE A 15 -29.30 6.59 -9.93
CA ILE A 15 -28.05 6.85 -9.18
C ILE A 15 -28.31 6.49 -7.73
N THR A 16 -27.43 5.68 -7.12
CA THR A 16 -27.63 5.22 -5.76
C THR A 16 -26.33 4.99 -5.02
N ASN A 17 -26.34 5.30 -3.71
CA ASN A 17 -25.32 5.00 -2.74
C ASN A 17 -25.96 4.11 -1.65
N PRO A 18 -26.05 2.80 -1.85
CA PRO A 18 -26.66 1.90 -0.89
C PRO A 18 -25.78 1.69 0.35
N PRO A 19 -26.35 1.23 1.48
CA PRO A 19 -25.56 0.88 2.67
C PRO A 19 -24.55 -0.21 2.33
N TYR A 20 -23.27 0.01 2.71
CA TYR A 20 -22.17 -0.91 2.38
C TYR A 20 -22.17 -2.15 3.28
N ASN A 21 -21.91 -3.31 2.68
CA ASN A 21 -21.75 -4.60 3.37
C ASN A 21 -22.88 -4.94 4.35
N LEU A 22 -24.11 -4.52 4.01
CA LEU A 22 -25.29 -4.78 4.82
C LEU A 22 -25.59 -6.28 4.85
N LYS A 23 -25.71 -6.85 6.03
CA LYS A 23 -26.27 -8.21 6.18
C LYS A 23 -27.76 -8.17 5.86
N TRP A 24 -28.22 -9.16 5.11
CA TRP A 24 -29.60 -9.24 4.71
C TRP A 24 -30.05 -10.69 4.67
N LYS A 25 -31.35 -10.92 4.56
CA LYS A 25 -31.92 -12.24 4.39
C LYS A 25 -32.67 -12.28 3.06
N PRO A 26 -32.24 -13.12 2.11
CA PRO A 26 -32.98 -13.32 0.87
C PRO A 26 -34.42 -13.76 1.16
N PRO A 27 -35.41 -13.23 0.44
CA PRO A 27 -36.77 -13.71 0.54
C PRO A 27 -36.85 -15.23 0.23
N ALA A 28 -37.75 -15.96 0.86
CA ALA A 28 -37.89 -17.40 0.65
C ALA A 28 -38.08 -17.79 -0.82
N LEU A 29 -38.69 -16.93 -1.63
CA LEU A 29 -38.91 -17.12 -3.07
C LEU A 29 -37.96 -16.27 -3.94
N ALA A 30 -36.79 -15.93 -3.44
CA ALA A 30 -35.83 -15.10 -4.17
C ALA A 30 -35.51 -15.62 -5.58
N GLY A 31 -35.35 -16.93 -5.75
CA GLY A 31 -35.06 -17.55 -7.04
C GLY A 31 -36.14 -17.36 -8.10
N PHE A 32 -37.38 -17.02 -7.71
CA PHE A 32 -38.49 -16.74 -8.63
C PHE A 32 -38.71 -15.24 -8.88
N MET A 33 -37.92 -14.39 -8.23
CA MET A 33 -38.01 -12.93 -8.44
C MET A 33 -37.32 -12.53 -9.74
N PRO A 34 -37.92 -11.68 -10.58
CA PRO A 34 -37.35 -11.26 -11.86
C PRO A 34 -35.92 -10.72 -11.76
N ARG A 35 -35.58 -9.98 -10.67
CA ARG A 35 -34.25 -9.41 -10.43
C ARG A 35 -33.15 -10.45 -10.29
N TYR A 36 -33.45 -11.68 -9.92
CA TYR A 36 -32.49 -12.77 -9.78
C TYR A 36 -32.56 -13.77 -10.93
N SER A 37 -33.41 -13.51 -11.92
CA SER A 37 -33.53 -14.41 -13.10
C SER A 37 -32.21 -14.41 -13.88
N GLY A 38 -31.59 -15.58 -13.97
CA GLY A 38 -30.27 -15.73 -14.62
C GLY A 38 -29.08 -15.37 -13.75
N TYR A 39 -29.27 -15.06 -12.46
CA TYR A 39 -28.21 -14.76 -11.50
C TYR A 39 -28.28 -15.69 -10.29
N THR A 40 -27.11 -15.93 -9.70
CA THR A 40 -27.00 -16.55 -8.37
C THR A 40 -27.55 -15.58 -7.32
N ILE A 41 -28.20 -16.11 -6.27
CA ILE A 41 -28.68 -15.29 -5.16
C ILE A 41 -27.49 -14.71 -4.40
N PRO A 42 -27.44 -13.38 -4.19
CA PRO A 42 -26.39 -12.75 -3.42
C PRO A 42 -26.27 -13.29 -1.99
N PRO A 43 -25.07 -13.38 -1.40
CA PRO A 43 -24.85 -13.97 -0.09
C PRO A 43 -25.52 -13.16 1.04
N GLU A 44 -25.99 -13.82 2.10
CA GLU A 44 -26.65 -13.17 3.24
C GLU A 44 -25.77 -12.17 3.99
N GLN A 45 -24.46 -12.37 3.97
CA GLN A 45 -23.50 -11.51 4.68
C GLN A 45 -23.30 -10.16 4.00
N ASN A 46 -23.70 -10.04 2.71
CA ASN A 46 -23.42 -8.85 1.92
C ASN A 46 -24.48 -8.60 0.85
N ALA A 47 -25.26 -7.53 1.04
CA ALA A 47 -26.34 -7.12 0.12
C ALA A 47 -25.86 -6.30 -1.09
N ASN A 48 -24.57 -6.03 -1.27
CA ASN A 48 -24.10 -5.12 -2.32
C ASN A 48 -24.62 -5.53 -3.70
N TYR A 49 -24.51 -6.80 -4.06
CA TYR A 49 -25.04 -7.31 -5.33
C TYR A 49 -26.58 -7.41 -5.36
N ALA A 50 -27.22 -7.54 -4.21
CA ALA A 50 -28.70 -7.48 -4.16
C ALA A 50 -29.21 -6.07 -4.52
N PHE A 51 -28.50 -5.02 -4.10
CA PHE A 51 -28.78 -3.64 -4.50
C PHE A 51 -28.55 -3.42 -5.99
N ILE A 52 -27.44 -3.93 -6.55
CA ILE A 52 -27.15 -3.85 -7.99
C ILE A 52 -28.27 -4.50 -8.79
N LEU A 53 -28.60 -5.75 -8.51
CA LEU A 53 -29.63 -6.48 -9.27
C LEU A 53 -31.03 -5.87 -9.12
N SER A 54 -31.36 -5.34 -7.93
CA SER A 54 -32.62 -4.63 -7.70
C SER A 54 -32.69 -3.34 -8.47
N GLY A 55 -31.62 -2.54 -8.48
CA GLY A 55 -31.57 -1.28 -9.23
C GLY A 55 -31.64 -1.53 -10.74
N LEU A 56 -30.93 -2.54 -11.24
CA LEU A 56 -31.00 -2.91 -12.66
C LEU A 56 -32.42 -3.40 -13.07
N GLU A 57 -33.15 -4.10 -12.20
CA GLU A 57 -34.56 -4.45 -12.49
C GLU A 57 -35.44 -3.20 -12.63
N MET A 58 -35.20 -2.18 -11.81
CA MET A 58 -36.02 -0.96 -11.74
C MET A 58 -35.69 0.06 -12.82
N THR A 59 -34.56 -0.09 -13.52
CA THR A 59 -34.05 0.92 -14.47
C THR A 59 -34.21 0.42 -15.91
N ASP A 60 -34.59 1.31 -16.81
CA ASP A 60 -34.75 0.98 -18.24
C ASP A 60 -33.51 1.32 -19.07
N ASP A 61 -32.66 2.25 -18.64
CA ASP A 61 -31.46 2.74 -19.36
C ASP A 61 -30.20 2.55 -18.52
N LYS A 62 -29.78 3.56 -17.75
CA LYS A 62 -28.51 3.57 -17.04
C LYS A 62 -28.66 3.47 -15.53
N ALA A 63 -27.77 2.72 -14.89
CA ALA A 63 -27.71 2.64 -13.44
C ALA A 63 -26.28 2.86 -12.92
N VAL A 64 -26.14 3.75 -11.96
CA VAL A 64 -24.86 4.11 -11.34
C VAL A 64 -24.90 3.79 -9.85
N PHE A 65 -23.93 3.04 -9.41
CA PHE A 65 -23.80 2.60 -8.01
C PHE A 65 -22.48 3.05 -7.42
N LEU A 66 -22.54 3.72 -6.28
CA LEU A 66 -21.38 3.95 -5.43
C LEU A 66 -21.29 2.82 -4.41
N LEU A 67 -20.19 2.05 -4.43
CA LEU A 67 -20.04 0.82 -3.67
C LEU A 67 -18.62 0.69 -3.11
N PRO A 68 -18.38 -0.15 -2.09
CA PRO A 68 -17.02 -0.43 -1.63
C PRO A 68 -16.25 -1.24 -2.68
N ASN A 69 -14.92 -1.01 -2.77
CA ASN A 69 -14.05 -1.69 -3.74
C ASN A 69 -14.08 -3.22 -3.65
N SER A 70 -14.53 -3.78 -2.52
CA SER A 70 -14.67 -5.23 -2.34
C SER A 70 -15.57 -5.89 -3.40
N VAL A 71 -16.54 -5.16 -3.99
CA VAL A 71 -17.40 -5.70 -5.05
C VAL A 71 -16.61 -6.02 -6.32
N LEU A 72 -15.49 -5.35 -6.57
CA LEU A 72 -14.69 -5.52 -7.78
C LEU A 72 -13.90 -6.83 -7.82
N SER A 73 -13.49 -7.32 -6.65
CA SER A 73 -12.51 -8.41 -6.53
C SER A 73 -12.92 -9.52 -5.56
N SER A 74 -14.17 -9.50 -5.06
CA SER A 74 -14.67 -10.53 -4.13
C SER A 74 -14.47 -11.93 -4.68
N SER A 75 -13.89 -12.81 -3.85
CA SER A 75 -13.71 -14.24 -4.12
C SER A 75 -14.89 -15.10 -3.68
N VAL A 76 -15.96 -14.50 -3.13
CA VAL A 76 -17.18 -15.21 -2.79
C VAL A 76 -17.84 -15.70 -4.07
N LYS A 77 -18.01 -17.01 -4.21
CA LYS A 77 -18.45 -17.66 -5.45
C LYS A 77 -19.73 -17.03 -6.03
N ALA A 78 -20.74 -16.79 -5.20
CA ALA A 78 -21.99 -16.17 -5.65
C ALA A 78 -21.77 -14.76 -6.22
N GLU A 79 -20.93 -13.93 -5.58
CA GLU A 79 -20.63 -12.58 -6.05
C GLU A 79 -19.80 -12.61 -7.35
N GLN A 80 -18.87 -13.54 -7.46
CA GLN A 80 -18.08 -13.75 -8.66
C GLN A 80 -18.96 -14.17 -9.84
N GLU A 81 -19.86 -15.12 -9.64
CA GLU A 81 -20.81 -15.58 -10.66
C GLU A 81 -21.74 -14.46 -11.13
N ILE A 82 -22.27 -13.63 -10.21
CA ILE A 82 -23.10 -12.47 -10.57
C ILE A 82 -22.30 -11.48 -11.40
N ARG A 83 -21.08 -11.14 -10.97
CA ARG A 83 -20.18 -10.22 -11.69
C ARG A 83 -19.88 -10.73 -13.10
N GLN A 84 -19.57 -12.01 -13.24
CA GLN A 84 -19.37 -12.68 -14.51
C GLN A 84 -20.61 -12.56 -15.42
N GLN A 85 -21.81 -12.81 -14.88
CA GLN A 85 -23.06 -12.71 -15.66
C GLN A 85 -23.35 -11.28 -16.10
N LEU A 86 -23.15 -10.28 -15.24
CA LEU A 86 -23.33 -8.86 -15.58
C LEU A 86 -22.43 -8.44 -16.74
N ILE A 87 -21.17 -8.91 -16.75
CA ILE A 87 -20.23 -8.65 -17.83
C ILE A 87 -20.62 -9.38 -19.11
N ARG A 88 -20.97 -10.67 -19.03
CA ARG A 88 -21.39 -11.49 -20.18
C ARG A 88 -22.66 -10.98 -20.84
N GLN A 89 -23.58 -10.43 -20.06
CA GLN A 89 -24.79 -9.77 -20.54
C GLN A 89 -24.52 -8.37 -21.12
N ASN A 90 -23.26 -7.94 -21.16
CA ASN A 90 -22.82 -6.64 -21.69
C ASN A 90 -23.44 -5.43 -20.97
N LEU A 91 -23.69 -5.52 -19.65
CA LEU A 91 -24.33 -4.46 -18.89
C LEU A 91 -23.30 -3.49 -18.26
N LEU A 92 -22.12 -3.94 -17.85
CA LEU A 92 -21.12 -3.14 -17.17
C LEU A 92 -20.38 -2.23 -18.16
N LEU A 93 -20.67 -0.94 -18.15
CA LEU A 93 -20.07 0.07 -19.02
C LEU A 93 -18.71 0.55 -18.49
N ALA A 94 -18.68 0.96 -17.21
CA ALA A 94 -17.46 1.50 -16.61
C ALA A 94 -17.32 1.11 -15.15
N VAL A 95 -16.06 1.00 -14.72
CA VAL A 95 -15.62 0.84 -13.33
C VAL A 95 -14.66 1.96 -13.02
N ILE A 96 -14.98 2.79 -12.02
CA ILE A 96 -14.18 3.94 -11.63
C ILE A 96 -13.75 3.74 -10.18
N ALA A 97 -12.45 3.51 -9.96
CA ALA A 97 -11.88 3.45 -8.61
C ALA A 97 -11.70 4.87 -8.08
N LEU A 98 -12.18 5.11 -6.87
CA LEU A 98 -12.15 6.43 -6.24
C LEU A 98 -11.03 6.55 -5.23
N PRO A 99 -10.56 7.78 -4.92
CA PRO A 99 -9.61 8.03 -3.84
C PRO A 99 -10.09 7.50 -2.49
N PRO A 100 -9.20 7.05 -1.61
CA PRO A 100 -9.56 6.74 -0.22
C PRO A 100 -9.97 8.02 0.52
N ASN A 101 -10.57 7.88 1.69
CA ASN A 101 -10.91 9.01 2.58
C ASN A 101 -11.79 10.11 1.97
N MET A 102 -12.66 9.79 1.01
CA MET A 102 -13.59 10.76 0.42
C MET A 102 -14.78 11.09 1.34
N PHE A 103 -15.09 10.22 2.29
CA PHE A 103 -16.29 10.37 3.13
C PHE A 103 -15.95 10.69 4.58
N GLU A 104 -16.78 11.51 5.21
CA GLU A 104 -16.60 11.91 6.60
C GLU A 104 -16.76 10.73 7.57
N SER A 105 -17.70 9.82 7.28
CA SER A 105 -18.10 8.72 8.17
C SER A 105 -17.31 7.42 7.99
N THR A 106 -16.57 7.26 6.90
CA THR A 106 -15.87 6.03 6.59
C THR A 106 -14.60 6.26 5.78
N ASN A 107 -13.58 5.45 6.04
CA ASN A 107 -12.34 5.42 5.24
C ASN A 107 -12.33 4.25 4.24
N ILE A 108 -13.46 3.57 4.06
CA ILE A 108 -13.56 2.44 3.14
C ILE A 108 -13.33 2.93 1.71
N PRO A 109 -12.36 2.34 0.97
CA PRO A 109 -12.17 2.65 -0.44
C PRO A 109 -13.41 2.27 -1.25
N THR A 110 -13.84 3.17 -2.13
CA THR A 110 -15.06 3.02 -2.91
C THR A 110 -14.80 3.07 -4.41
N CYS A 111 -15.77 2.59 -5.17
CA CYS A 111 -15.80 2.65 -6.61
C CYS A 111 -17.18 3.03 -7.12
N ILE A 112 -17.22 3.57 -8.33
CA ILE A 112 -18.46 3.74 -9.08
C ILE A 112 -18.56 2.63 -10.12
N LEU A 113 -19.70 1.94 -10.14
CA LEU A 113 -20.08 1.02 -11.20
C LEU A 113 -21.14 1.69 -12.07
N VAL A 114 -20.87 1.80 -13.36
CA VAL A 114 -21.79 2.34 -14.36
C VAL A 114 -22.31 1.18 -15.21
N PHE A 115 -23.60 0.96 -15.18
CA PHE A 115 -24.29 0.00 -16.02
C PHE A 115 -25.10 0.75 -17.09
N ASP A 116 -25.11 0.17 -18.30
CA ASP A 116 -25.87 0.66 -19.44
C ASP A 116 -26.56 -0.54 -20.12
N LYS A 117 -27.89 -0.50 -20.20
CA LYS A 117 -28.69 -1.57 -20.83
C LYS A 117 -28.71 -1.51 -22.35
N HIS A 118 -28.28 -0.37 -22.89
CA HIS A 118 -28.19 -0.12 -24.34
C HIS A 118 -26.74 -0.02 -24.81
N LYS A 119 -25.81 -0.58 -24.01
CA LYS A 119 -24.38 -0.56 -24.30
C LYS A 119 -24.06 -1.23 -25.64
N GLU A 120 -23.49 -0.46 -26.55
CA GLU A 120 -23.13 -0.93 -27.90
C GLU A 120 -21.77 -1.63 -27.94
N THR A 121 -20.79 -1.14 -27.17
CA THR A 121 -19.46 -1.74 -27.10
C THR A 121 -19.46 -2.96 -26.18
N ARG A 122 -18.63 -3.96 -26.48
CA ARG A 122 -18.40 -5.08 -25.56
C ARG A 122 -17.37 -4.77 -24.47
N MET A 123 -16.50 -3.79 -24.72
CA MET A 123 -15.46 -3.40 -23.77
C MET A 123 -16.04 -2.71 -22.53
N THR A 124 -15.33 -2.77 -21.43
CA THR A 124 -15.64 -2.07 -20.18
C THR A 124 -14.52 -1.08 -19.88
N ALA A 125 -14.87 0.17 -19.61
CA ALA A 125 -13.90 1.18 -19.19
C ALA A 125 -13.44 0.91 -17.75
N MET A 126 -12.13 0.79 -17.55
CA MET A 126 -11.48 0.72 -16.25
C MET A 126 -10.79 2.04 -16.01
N ILE A 127 -11.23 2.80 -15.00
CA ILE A 127 -10.74 4.15 -14.70
C ILE A 127 -10.21 4.18 -13.26
N ASP A 128 -9.00 4.69 -13.08
CA ASP A 128 -8.37 4.80 -11.75
C ASP A 128 -8.18 6.28 -11.36
N LEU A 129 -9.03 6.77 -10.48
CA LEU A 129 -8.95 8.11 -9.88
C LEU A 129 -8.30 8.09 -8.49
N THR A 130 -7.72 6.98 -8.03
CA THR A 130 -7.24 6.86 -6.65
C THR A 130 -6.17 7.87 -6.26
N GLU A 131 -5.42 8.40 -7.25
CA GLU A 131 -4.37 9.42 -7.06
C GLU A 131 -4.75 10.78 -7.67
N ARG A 132 -5.98 10.92 -8.20
CA ARG A 132 -6.49 12.12 -8.84
C ARG A 132 -7.40 12.90 -7.90
N CYS A 133 -6.85 13.37 -6.77
CA CYS A 133 -7.62 14.10 -5.77
C CYS A 133 -6.78 15.19 -5.12
N GLU A 134 -7.48 16.14 -4.52
CA GLU A 134 -6.93 17.18 -3.67
C GLU A 134 -7.39 16.97 -2.24
N GLU A 135 -6.55 17.35 -1.28
CA GLU A 135 -6.90 17.29 0.14
C GLU A 135 -7.66 18.55 0.56
N GLU A 136 -8.85 18.36 1.13
CA GLU A 136 -9.65 19.42 1.71
C GLU A 136 -9.84 19.18 3.21
N THR A 137 -9.55 20.19 4.02
CA THR A 137 -9.84 20.14 5.46
C THR A 137 -11.24 20.63 5.73
N ARG A 138 -12.08 19.76 6.29
CA ARG A 138 -13.48 20.08 6.66
C ARG A 138 -13.65 20.08 8.17
N ASP A 139 -14.44 21.05 8.64
CA ASP A 139 -14.86 21.12 10.03
C ASP A 139 -15.99 20.14 10.29
N GLN A 140 -15.71 19.11 11.09
CA GLN A 140 -16.72 18.19 11.56
C GLN A 140 -17.37 18.74 12.84
N ARG A 141 -18.64 19.08 12.77
CA ARG A 141 -19.48 19.23 13.96
C ARG A 141 -19.77 17.82 14.49
N GLY A 142 -19.50 17.59 15.76
CA GLY A 142 -19.60 16.28 16.39
C GLY A 142 -20.86 15.52 16.00
N GLN A 143 -20.78 14.23 15.90
CA GLN A 143 -21.77 13.26 15.39
C GLN A 143 -23.14 13.28 16.10
N TYR A 144 -23.23 14.03 17.20
CA TYR A 144 -24.43 14.27 17.99
C TYR A 144 -24.83 15.74 17.85
N GLY A 145 -25.61 16.02 16.80
CA GLY A 145 -26.15 17.31 16.43
C GLY A 145 -26.19 18.37 17.53
N GLY A 146 -25.78 19.57 17.19
CA GLY A 146 -26.05 20.87 17.82
C GLY A 146 -25.93 21.09 19.33
N ASN A 147 -25.90 20.08 20.16
CA ASN A 147 -25.94 20.15 21.63
C ASN A 147 -24.84 19.35 22.36
N SER A 148 -23.71 19.03 21.72
CA SER A 148 -22.59 18.52 22.51
C SER A 148 -22.00 19.67 23.32
N HIS A 149 -22.07 19.55 24.64
CA HIS A 149 -21.61 20.53 25.62
C HIS A 149 -20.10 20.86 25.57
N THR A 150 -19.37 20.36 24.58
CA THR A 150 -17.93 20.52 24.50
C THR A 150 -17.46 21.51 23.45
N GLY A 151 -18.32 22.00 22.56
CA GLY A 151 -17.96 23.01 21.55
C GLY A 151 -16.71 22.71 20.70
N ARG A 152 -16.25 21.45 20.69
CA ARG A 152 -15.03 21.06 19.98
C ARG A 152 -15.34 20.84 18.51
N THR A 153 -14.72 21.64 17.68
CA THR A 153 -14.67 21.42 16.23
C THR A 153 -13.52 20.44 15.95
N TYR A 154 -13.79 19.37 15.22
CA TYR A 154 -12.76 18.45 14.75
C TYR A 154 -12.49 18.78 13.29
N HIS A 155 -11.23 18.93 12.95
CA HIS A 155 -10.81 19.06 11.57
C HIS A 155 -10.55 17.67 11.01
N LYS A 156 -11.16 17.33 9.88
CA LYS A 156 -10.88 16.09 9.14
C LYS A 156 -10.43 16.43 7.73
N THR A 157 -9.30 15.90 7.33
CA THR A 157 -8.85 15.96 5.94
C THR A 157 -9.58 14.88 5.15
N VAL A 158 -10.22 15.26 4.06
CA VAL A 158 -10.90 14.40 3.10
C VAL A 158 -10.33 14.61 1.72
N ASN A 159 -10.33 13.57 0.90
CA ASN A 159 -9.94 13.66 -0.49
C ASN A 159 -11.15 14.06 -1.34
N VAL A 160 -10.97 15.02 -2.22
CA VAL A 160 -11.98 15.53 -3.15
C VAL A 160 -11.48 15.40 -4.57
N ILE A 161 -12.32 14.91 -5.46
CA ILE A 161 -12.00 14.84 -6.89
C ILE A 161 -12.35 16.22 -7.49
N PRO A 162 -11.37 16.90 -8.14
CA PRO A 162 -11.62 18.15 -8.83
C PRO A 162 -12.67 17.99 -9.95
N PRO A 163 -13.49 19.05 -10.22
CA PRO A 163 -14.55 18.98 -11.24
C PRO A 163 -14.05 18.72 -12.66
N ASP A 164 -12.86 19.21 -13.00
CA ASP A 164 -12.19 18.96 -14.29
C ASP A 164 -11.85 17.50 -14.48
N VAL A 165 -11.29 16.82 -13.46
CA VAL A 165 -11.01 15.38 -13.47
C VAL A 165 -12.29 14.56 -13.67
N MET A 166 -13.42 15.04 -13.11
CA MET A 166 -14.71 14.37 -13.34
C MET A 166 -15.20 14.59 -14.77
N GLY A 167 -14.96 15.76 -15.36
CA GLY A 167 -15.23 16.05 -16.76
C GLY A 167 -14.45 15.12 -17.69
N ASP A 168 -13.13 15.05 -17.50
CA ASP A 168 -12.25 14.16 -18.25
C ASP A 168 -12.69 12.69 -18.19
N CYS A 169 -13.15 12.24 -17.01
CA CYS A 169 -13.66 10.89 -16.82
C CYS A 169 -14.93 10.63 -17.68
N ILE A 170 -15.83 11.59 -17.79
CA ILE A 170 -17.02 11.48 -18.63
C ILE A 170 -16.62 11.44 -20.11
N ASP A 171 -15.74 12.34 -20.53
CA ASP A 171 -15.26 12.42 -21.91
C ASP A 171 -14.57 11.12 -22.34
N LEU A 172 -13.81 10.47 -21.45
CA LEU A 172 -13.17 9.17 -21.71
C LEU A 172 -14.18 8.03 -21.88
N ILE A 173 -15.30 8.08 -21.12
CA ILE A 173 -16.38 7.09 -21.28
C ILE A 173 -17.13 7.32 -22.60
N GLU A 174 -17.38 8.56 -22.99
CA GLU A 174 -18.09 8.92 -24.22
C GLU A 174 -17.25 8.67 -25.47
N SER A 175 -15.99 9.07 -25.44
CA SER A 175 -15.06 8.91 -26.56
C SER A 175 -14.58 7.47 -26.78
N LYS A 176 -14.72 6.61 -25.76
CA LYS A 176 -14.25 5.21 -25.77
C LYS A 176 -12.74 5.11 -26.03
N GLN A 177 -11.96 6.06 -25.53
CA GLN A 177 -10.51 6.11 -25.71
C GLN A 177 -9.77 5.67 -24.45
N ASP A 178 -8.59 5.08 -24.68
CA ASP A 178 -7.66 4.79 -23.61
C ASP A 178 -6.85 6.04 -23.27
N GLU A 179 -6.59 6.25 -21.98
CA GLU A 179 -5.66 7.26 -21.50
C GLU A 179 -4.64 6.64 -20.56
N GLN A 180 -3.37 6.92 -20.81
CA GLN A 180 -2.27 6.36 -20.04
C GLN A 180 -2.39 6.73 -18.55
N ASN A 181 -2.20 5.77 -17.67
CA ASN A 181 -2.27 5.90 -16.23
C ASN A 181 -3.65 6.35 -15.67
N LEU A 182 -4.70 6.38 -16.48
CA LEU A 182 -6.01 6.83 -16.06
C LEU A 182 -7.14 5.90 -16.51
N CYS A 183 -7.22 5.57 -17.80
CA CYS A 183 -8.33 4.82 -18.38
C CYS A 183 -7.84 3.75 -19.36
N ARG A 184 -8.42 2.55 -19.26
CA ARG A 184 -8.25 1.50 -20.26
C ARG A 184 -9.57 0.81 -20.55
N TRP A 185 -9.89 0.64 -21.82
CA TRP A 185 -11.01 -0.14 -22.29
C TRP A 185 -10.63 -1.60 -22.43
N VAL A 186 -11.25 -2.47 -21.63
CA VAL A 186 -10.89 -3.87 -21.45
C VAL A 186 -11.92 -4.79 -22.09
N GLN A 187 -11.46 -5.77 -22.86
CA GLN A 187 -12.31 -6.77 -23.47
C GLN A 187 -12.79 -7.82 -22.45
N PRO A 188 -13.99 -8.40 -22.61
CA PRO A 188 -14.50 -9.44 -21.72
C PRO A 188 -13.57 -10.64 -21.56
N GLU A 189 -12.86 -11.01 -22.61
CA GLU A 189 -11.92 -12.13 -22.63
C GLU A 189 -10.70 -11.88 -21.72
N GLU A 190 -10.30 -10.64 -21.55
CA GLU A 190 -9.24 -10.24 -20.62
C GLU A 190 -9.75 -10.24 -19.17
N LEU A 191 -11.00 -9.81 -18.95
CA LEU A 191 -11.65 -9.91 -17.65
C LEU A 191 -11.78 -11.38 -17.22
N GLU A 192 -12.13 -12.26 -18.14
CA GLU A 192 -12.23 -13.71 -17.88
C GLU A 192 -10.88 -14.31 -17.47
N LYS A 193 -9.78 -13.96 -18.17
CA LYS A 193 -8.41 -14.38 -17.81
C LYS A 193 -7.98 -13.94 -16.43
N ASN A 194 -8.55 -12.85 -15.94
CA ASN A 194 -8.29 -12.28 -14.61
C ASN A 194 -9.38 -12.65 -13.58
N ASP A 195 -10.04 -13.81 -13.73
CA ASP A 195 -11.08 -14.31 -12.81
C ASP A 195 -12.22 -13.31 -12.59
N TRP A 196 -12.57 -12.58 -13.64
CA TRP A 196 -13.62 -11.55 -13.61
C TRP A 196 -13.38 -10.46 -12.55
N ASN A 197 -12.14 -10.25 -12.17
CA ASN A 197 -11.76 -9.15 -11.29
C ASN A 197 -11.86 -7.84 -12.07
N CYS A 198 -12.64 -6.89 -11.55
CA CYS A 198 -12.89 -5.59 -12.17
C CYS A 198 -12.10 -4.45 -11.53
N SER A 199 -11.03 -4.73 -10.78
CA SER A 199 -10.21 -3.67 -10.20
C SER A 199 -9.40 -2.94 -11.28
N PRO A 200 -9.58 -1.61 -11.50
CA PRO A 200 -8.91 -0.88 -12.56
C PRO A 200 -7.37 -1.00 -12.52
N LYS A 201 -6.77 -1.02 -11.33
CA LYS A 201 -5.31 -1.18 -11.15
C LYS A 201 -4.71 -2.45 -11.77
N ARG A 202 -5.52 -3.45 -12.12
CA ARG A 202 -5.04 -4.65 -12.81
C ARG A 202 -4.86 -4.45 -14.31
N TYR A 203 -5.52 -3.47 -14.88
CA TYR A 203 -5.60 -3.24 -16.32
C TYR A 203 -4.87 -1.99 -16.76
N ILE A 204 -4.76 -1.01 -15.87
CA ILE A 204 -4.04 0.23 -16.12
C ILE A 204 -2.58 -0.01 -15.74
N GLU A 205 -1.71 -0.11 -16.76
CA GLU A 205 -0.27 -0.13 -16.52
C GLU A 205 0.14 1.26 -16.05
N LEU A 206 0.51 1.37 -14.80
CA LEU A 206 1.23 2.53 -14.30
C LEU A 206 2.63 2.48 -14.92
N LYS A 207 2.79 3.00 -16.11
CA LYS A 207 4.13 3.40 -16.58
C LYS A 207 4.56 4.60 -15.76
N VAL A 208 5.01 4.32 -14.56
CA VAL A 208 5.86 5.27 -13.87
C VAL A 208 7.12 5.31 -14.70
N GLU A 209 7.32 6.36 -15.49
CA GLU A 209 8.64 6.74 -15.97
C GLU A 209 9.43 7.16 -14.74
N THR A 210 9.78 6.20 -13.91
CA THR A 210 10.84 6.37 -12.95
C THR A 210 12.09 6.49 -13.78
N VAL A 211 12.55 7.71 -13.99
CA VAL A 211 13.90 7.97 -14.46
C VAL A 211 14.81 7.42 -13.37
N HIS A 212 15.09 6.13 -13.47
CA HIS A 212 16.02 5.48 -12.56
C HIS A 212 17.38 6.10 -12.83
N ARG A 213 18.03 6.52 -11.75
CA ARG A 213 19.44 6.91 -11.82
C ARG A 213 20.22 5.75 -12.45
N PRO A 214 21.25 6.03 -13.26
CA PRO A 214 22.10 4.99 -13.81
C PRO A 214 22.58 4.02 -12.72
N PHE A 215 22.51 2.73 -12.99
CA PHE A 215 22.90 1.69 -12.03
C PHE A 215 24.31 1.88 -11.46
N ALA A 216 25.24 2.34 -12.32
CA ALA A 216 26.62 2.63 -11.91
C ALA A 216 26.71 3.72 -10.85
N ASP A 217 25.85 4.75 -10.92
CA ASP A 217 25.83 5.85 -9.95
C ASP A 217 25.28 5.38 -8.61
N ILE A 218 24.19 4.58 -8.64
CA ILE A 218 23.62 3.97 -7.42
C ILE A 218 24.66 3.05 -6.77
N ALA A 219 25.34 2.20 -7.56
CA ALA A 219 26.39 1.33 -7.07
C ALA A 219 27.59 2.11 -6.49
N GLY A 220 27.97 3.22 -7.12
CA GLY A 220 29.02 4.09 -6.62
C GLY A 220 28.68 4.70 -5.27
N ASP A 221 27.45 5.20 -5.11
CA ASP A 221 26.96 5.76 -3.84
C ASP A 221 26.87 4.72 -2.74
N TYR A 222 26.34 3.54 -3.06
CA TYR A 222 26.28 2.40 -2.14
C TYR A 222 27.67 2.01 -1.64
N ASN A 223 28.64 1.81 -2.55
CA ASN A 223 30.00 1.45 -2.18
C ASN A 223 30.67 2.52 -1.31
N ARG A 224 30.39 3.82 -1.57
CA ARG A 224 30.90 4.92 -0.76
C ARG A 224 30.36 4.85 0.68
N ILE A 225 29.07 4.61 0.87
CA ILE A 225 28.45 4.45 2.19
C ILE A 225 29.02 3.26 2.94
N ILE A 226 29.20 2.13 2.26
CA ILE A 226 29.82 0.92 2.86
C ILE A 226 31.28 1.21 3.28
N ALA A 227 32.06 1.92 2.46
CA ALA A 227 33.42 2.31 2.81
C ALA A 227 33.46 3.21 4.05
N GLN A 228 32.58 4.20 4.13
CA GLN A 228 32.46 5.09 5.29
C GLN A 228 32.05 4.33 6.56
N LYS A 229 31.07 3.42 6.46
CA LYS A 229 30.62 2.56 7.56
C LYS A 229 31.76 1.69 8.09
N ASN A 230 32.51 1.03 7.20
CA ASN A 230 33.64 0.21 7.56
C ASN A 230 34.77 1.03 8.20
N ALA A 231 35.08 2.21 7.69
CA ALA A 231 36.09 3.09 8.26
C ALA A 231 35.74 3.53 9.69
N ILE A 232 34.48 3.90 9.94
CA ILE A 232 33.99 4.25 11.28
C ILE A 232 34.07 3.04 12.20
N GLN A 233 33.64 1.86 11.76
CA GLN A 233 33.70 0.63 12.56
C GLN A 233 35.13 0.28 12.98
N ILE A 234 36.08 0.33 12.04
CA ILE A 234 37.51 0.08 12.32
C ILE A 234 38.04 1.08 13.33
N LYS A 235 37.72 2.39 13.12
CA LYS A 235 38.15 3.48 13.99
C LYS A 235 37.66 3.30 15.42
N MET A 236 36.37 2.90 15.56
CA MET A 236 35.74 2.59 16.86
C MET A 236 36.40 1.42 17.56
N ASN A 237 36.57 0.32 16.85
CA ASN A 237 37.19 -0.90 17.42
C ASN A 237 38.61 -0.60 17.93
N ARG A 238 39.40 0.17 17.18
CA ARG A 238 40.75 0.58 17.59
C ARG A 238 40.73 1.46 18.82
N THR A 239 39.83 2.46 18.85
CA THR A 239 39.71 3.38 19.98
C THR A 239 39.26 2.66 21.24
N ALA A 240 38.26 1.78 21.15
CA ALA A 240 37.76 0.97 22.26
C ALA A 240 38.86 0.03 22.80
N ALA A 241 39.59 -0.64 21.94
CA ALA A 241 40.68 -1.53 22.36
C ALA A 241 41.80 -0.82 23.10
N ARG A 242 42.26 0.37 22.61
CA ARG A 242 43.26 1.16 23.29
C ARG A 242 42.81 1.63 24.68
N ARG A 243 41.55 2.10 24.80
CA ARG A 243 40.99 2.55 26.07
C ARG A 243 40.81 1.43 27.08
N LEU A 244 40.58 0.21 26.60
CA LEU A 244 40.47 -0.98 27.44
C LEU A 244 41.82 -1.64 27.73
N GLY A 245 42.96 -1.07 27.24
CA GLY A 245 44.30 -1.55 27.48
C GLY A 245 44.68 -2.79 26.63
N TYR A 246 43.94 -3.08 25.56
CA TYR A 246 44.29 -4.12 24.59
C TYR A 246 45.24 -3.53 23.55
N ASP A 247 46.42 -4.13 23.40
CA ASP A 247 47.35 -3.79 22.32
C ASP A 247 46.78 -4.29 20.99
N CYS A 248 46.12 -3.40 20.25
CA CYS A 248 45.69 -3.74 18.90
C CYS A 248 46.88 -3.80 17.98
N MET A 249 47.18 -4.96 17.54
CA MET A 249 48.13 -5.19 16.46
C MET A 249 47.63 -4.46 15.19
N ASN A 250 48.24 -3.34 14.93
CA ASN A 250 48.36 -2.57 13.69
C ASN A 250 47.90 -1.12 13.78
N THR A 251 48.70 -0.37 13.78
CA THR A 251 49.36 0.89 13.64
C THR A 251 48.96 1.68 12.41
N ASP A 252 47.71 2.13 12.30
CA ASP A 252 47.44 3.38 11.62
C ASP A 252 47.25 4.50 12.65
N LYS A 253 48.06 5.52 12.50
CA LYS A 253 48.16 6.66 13.41
C LYS A 253 46.96 7.59 13.49
N THR A 254 45.82 7.20 12.93
CA THR A 254 44.59 7.98 13.01
C THR A 254 43.74 7.50 14.19
N ASP A 255 44.08 7.98 15.35
CA ASP A 255 43.35 7.80 16.59
C ASP A 255 42.32 8.93 16.75
N LEU A 256 41.07 8.57 17.09
CA LEU A 256 40.03 9.54 17.46
C LEU A 256 40.36 10.28 18.76
N SER A 257 41.31 9.76 19.60
CA SER A 257 41.72 10.42 20.82
C SER A 257 42.44 11.75 20.55
N GLU A 258 43.04 11.97 19.38
CA GLU A 258 43.60 13.28 18.99
C GLU A 258 42.54 14.33 18.65
N SER A 259 41.30 13.91 18.40
CA SER A 259 40.17 14.80 18.08
C SER A 259 39.35 15.21 19.32
N PHE A 260 39.62 14.61 20.49
CA PHE A 260 38.93 14.89 21.73
C PHE A 260 39.89 15.31 22.82
N GLU A 261 40.00 16.59 23.05
CA GLU A 261 40.69 17.12 24.22
C GLU A 261 39.93 16.76 25.49
N ILE A 262 40.53 15.90 26.33
CA ILE A 262 39.96 15.52 27.64
C ILE A 262 40.20 16.69 28.61
N VAL A 263 39.37 17.70 28.55
CA VAL A 263 39.34 18.75 29.58
C VAL A 263 38.59 18.18 30.79
N GLY A 264 39.25 18.10 31.92
CA GLY A 264 38.87 17.47 33.17
C GLY A 264 37.43 17.74 33.68
N GLN A 265 36.47 17.08 33.12
CA GLN A 265 35.09 17.09 33.58
C GLN A 265 34.84 15.89 34.53
N LYS A 266 34.04 16.16 35.59
CA LYS A 266 33.64 15.13 36.54
C LYS A 266 32.84 14.03 35.85
N ALA A 267 33.12 12.75 36.20
CA ALA A 267 32.38 11.60 35.71
C ALA A 267 30.87 11.78 35.96
N SER A 268 30.08 11.41 34.98
CA SER A 268 28.61 11.34 35.09
C SER A 268 28.21 10.37 36.18
N LYS A 269 27.12 10.67 36.90
CA LYS A 269 26.51 9.72 37.87
C LYS A 269 25.82 8.55 37.18
N GLU A 270 25.64 8.59 35.87
CA GLU A 270 25.04 7.50 35.10
C GLU A 270 26.01 6.34 35.01
N LYS A 271 25.58 5.20 35.56
CA LYS A 271 26.37 3.96 35.61
C LYS A 271 26.03 3.00 34.47
N ASN A 272 24.98 3.28 33.74
CA ASN A 272 24.46 2.38 32.70
C ASN A 272 24.14 3.13 31.40
N ILE A 273 24.59 2.61 30.29
CA ILE A 273 24.14 3.01 28.95
C ILE A 273 23.45 1.81 28.31
N SER A 274 22.28 2.04 27.71
CA SER A 274 21.60 1.03 26.93
C SER A 274 21.48 1.46 25.47
N PHE A 275 21.81 0.55 24.53
CA PHE A 275 21.61 0.70 23.10
C PHE A 275 20.64 -0.37 22.66
N THR A 276 19.54 0.01 22.01
CA THR A 276 18.63 -0.93 21.40
C THR A 276 18.81 -0.84 19.89
N ALA A 277 19.17 -1.95 19.26
CA ALA A 277 19.25 -2.06 17.81
C ALA A 277 17.85 -2.23 17.20
N GLU A 278 17.70 -2.04 15.88
CA GLU A 278 16.42 -2.17 15.19
C GLU A 278 15.82 -3.59 15.26
N ASP A 279 16.68 -4.60 15.46
CA ASP A 279 16.27 -5.99 15.70
C ASP A 279 15.74 -6.25 17.12
N GLY A 280 15.66 -5.21 17.96
CA GLY A 280 15.18 -5.29 19.34
C GLY A 280 16.23 -5.77 20.35
N ILE A 281 17.46 -6.07 19.93
CA ILE A 281 18.54 -6.46 20.84
C ILE A 281 18.99 -5.22 21.62
N THR A 282 18.94 -5.29 22.94
CA THR A 282 19.40 -4.22 23.83
C THR A 282 20.72 -4.60 24.47
N ILE A 283 21.76 -3.83 24.16
CA ILE A 283 23.07 -3.94 24.79
C ILE A 283 23.15 -2.95 25.95
N LYS A 284 23.41 -3.46 27.16
CA LYS A 284 23.62 -2.64 28.35
C LYS A 284 25.07 -2.66 28.74
N ILE A 285 25.69 -1.49 28.86
CA ILE A 285 27.02 -1.30 29.34
C ILE A 285 26.91 -0.71 30.75
N SER A 286 27.44 -1.42 31.74
CA SER A 286 27.46 -0.96 33.15
C SER A 286 28.89 -0.77 33.60
N THR A 287 29.16 0.34 34.31
CA THR A 287 30.47 0.63 34.91
C THR A 287 30.33 0.85 36.39
N LYS A 288 31.33 0.43 37.17
CA LYS A 288 31.32 0.62 38.63
C LYS A 288 31.48 2.11 39.03
N ASP A 289 32.23 2.85 38.26
CA ASP A 289 32.68 4.21 38.61
C ASP A 289 31.95 5.32 37.84
N GLY A 290 30.90 4.96 37.07
CA GLY A 290 30.21 5.88 36.18
C GLY A 290 30.91 6.05 34.83
N ILE A 291 30.19 6.59 33.86
CA ILE A 291 30.68 6.79 32.49
C ILE A 291 31.07 8.23 32.35
N HIS A 292 32.31 8.48 31.87
CA HIS A 292 32.74 9.82 31.61
C HIS A 292 31.84 10.51 30.58
N PRO A 293 31.37 11.75 30.78
CA PRO A 293 30.46 12.44 29.87
C PRO A 293 30.92 12.43 28.42
N LEU A 294 32.23 12.61 28.17
CA LEU A 294 32.78 12.56 26.81
C LEU A 294 32.65 11.20 26.13
N ILE A 295 32.72 10.12 26.91
CA ILE A 295 32.51 8.77 26.37
C ILE A 295 31.04 8.59 26.03
N LEU A 296 30.13 9.11 26.84
CA LEU A 296 28.68 9.06 26.58
C LEU A 296 28.33 9.87 25.33
N ASP A 297 28.83 11.10 25.19
CA ASP A 297 28.60 11.93 24.02
C ASP A 297 29.18 11.29 22.75
N PHE A 298 30.36 10.69 22.86
CA PHE A 298 30.99 9.97 21.77
C PHE A 298 30.15 8.78 21.33
N LEU A 299 29.65 7.95 22.27
CA LEU A 299 28.81 6.79 21.96
C LEU A 299 27.46 7.20 21.36
N ASN A 300 26.88 8.30 21.83
CA ASN A 300 25.64 8.84 21.27
C ASN A 300 25.86 9.37 19.86
N HIS A 301 26.93 10.08 19.61
CA HIS A 301 27.28 10.58 18.27
C HIS A 301 27.55 9.42 17.29
N TRP A 302 28.30 8.42 17.74
CA TRP A 302 28.55 7.21 16.95
C TRP A 302 27.25 6.45 16.62
N LYS A 303 26.36 6.29 17.60
CA LYS A 303 25.04 5.67 17.38
C LYS A 303 24.25 6.41 16.30
N GLN A 304 24.19 7.76 16.40
CA GLN A 304 23.49 8.59 15.41
C GLN A 304 24.09 8.43 14.01
N MET A 305 25.42 8.42 13.90
CA MET A 305 26.10 8.21 12.61
C MET A 305 25.82 6.84 12.02
N ILE A 306 25.82 5.77 12.83
CA ILE A 306 25.55 4.41 12.34
C ILE A 306 24.09 4.29 11.90
N ILE A 307 23.14 4.86 12.63
CA ILE A 307 21.72 4.90 12.22
C ILE A 307 21.58 5.64 10.88
N PHE A 308 22.22 6.82 10.74
CA PHE A 308 22.19 7.55 9.49
C PHE A 308 22.74 6.74 8.31
N LEU A 309 23.91 6.09 8.49
CA LEU A 309 24.55 5.30 7.46
C LEU A 309 23.74 4.05 7.10
N ASN A 310 23.08 3.42 8.07
CA ASN A 310 22.18 2.29 7.80
C ASN A 310 20.95 2.72 7.00
N ASN A 311 20.37 3.88 7.31
CA ASN A 311 19.24 4.42 6.57
C ASN A 311 19.63 4.75 5.13
N GLU A 312 20.81 5.35 4.91
CA GLU A 312 21.32 5.60 3.57
C GLU A 312 21.60 4.29 2.81
N GLU A 313 22.16 3.28 3.48
CA GLU A 313 22.35 1.95 2.90
C GLU A 313 21.01 1.34 2.44
N ASN A 314 20.00 1.36 3.30
CA ASN A 314 18.67 0.85 3.00
C ASN A 314 18.01 1.62 1.84
N ARG A 315 18.21 2.93 1.77
CA ARG A 315 17.73 3.76 0.65
C ARG A 315 18.32 3.31 -0.67
N TYR A 316 19.66 3.13 -0.73
CA TYR A 316 20.30 2.68 -1.97
C TYR A 316 19.95 1.22 -2.32
N LEU A 317 19.75 0.35 -1.33
CA LEU A 317 19.26 -1.02 -1.59
C LEU A 317 17.85 -1.01 -2.18
N ALA A 318 16.98 -0.11 -1.73
CA ALA A 318 15.66 0.07 -2.31
C ALA A 318 15.75 0.59 -3.76
N GLU A 319 16.59 1.60 -4.04
CA GLU A 319 16.85 2.10 -5.39
C GLU A 319 17.39 0.97 -6.30
N PHE A 320 18.27 0.10 -5.80
CA PHE A 320 18.77 -1.07 -6.53
C PHE A 320 17.64 -2.04 -6.89
N ARG A 321 16.83 -2.40 -5.90
CA ARG A 321 15.69 -3.30 -6.11
C ARG A 321 14.78 -2.75 -7.20
N ASP A 322 14.43 -1.48 -7.11
CA ASP A 322 13.46 -0.84 -8.01
C ASP A 322 14.03 -0.67 -9.43
N ALA A 323 15.33 -0.47 -9.56
CA ALA A 323 16.02 -0.42 -10.86
C ALA A 323 16.20 -1.82 -11.50
N LEU A 324 16.45 -2.85 -10.68
CA LEU A 324 16.75 -4.20 -11.19
C LEU A 324 15.48 -5.03 -11.44
N LEU A 325 14.42 -4.83 -10.68
CA LEU A 325 13.22 -5.66 -10.74
C LEU A 325 12.57 -5.65 -12.14
N PRO A 326 12.39 -4.50 -12.83
CA PRO A 326 11.87 -4.46 -14.18
C PRO A 326 12.76 -5.20 -15.19
N GLU A 327 14.07 -5.06 -15.06
CA GLU A 327 15.04 -5.71 -15.97
C GLU A 327 15.08 -7.23 -15.79
N LEU A 328 14.91 -7.71 -14.55
CA LEU A 328 14.78 -9.12 -14.25
C LEU A 328 13.45 -9.70 -14.76
N MET A 329 12.35 -8.95 -14.60
CA MET A 329 11.02 -9.39 -15.04
C MET A 329 10.88 -9.39 -16.57
N SER A 330 11.55 -8.47 -17.26
CA SER A 330 11.59 -8.44 -18.71
C SER A 330 12.51 -9.51 -19.33
N GLY A 331 13.33 -10.19 -18.50
CA GLY A 331 14.32 -11.16 -18.95
C GLY A 331 15.57 -10.55 -19.59
N ASN A 332 15.75 -9.23 -19.52
CA ASN A 332 16.94 -8.53 -20.02
C ASN A 332 18.19 -8.87 -19.20
N ILE A 333 18.01 -9.15 -17.92
CA ILE A 333 19.06 -9.66 -17.03
C ILE A 333 18.74 -11.11 -16.70
N LYS A 334 19.67 -12.02 -17.01
CA LYS A 334 19.59 -13.42 -16.58
C LYS A 334 20.42 -13.61 -15.34
N VAL A 335 19.80 -14.15 -14.29
CA VAL A 335 20.53 -14.59 -13.09
C VAL A 335 21.16 -15.94 -13.42
N GLU A 336 22.50 -16.01 -13.47
CA GLU A 336 23.18 -17.30 -13.51
C GLU A 336 22.91 -18.06 -12.24
N GLU A 337 22.31 -19.25 -12.35
CA GLU A 337 22.19 -20.15 -11.22
C GLU A 337 23.61 -20.63 -10.83
N HIS A 338 24.19 -19.99 -9.83
CA HIS A 338 25.33 -20.59 -9.14
C HIS A 338 24.85 -21.86 -8.45
N HIS A 339 25.07 -23.00 -9.09
CA HIS A 339 25.00 -24.28 -8.41
C HIS A 339 25.90 -24.20 -7.18
N ARG A 340 25.29 -24.11 -5.98
CA ARG A 340 26.01 -24.39 -4.74
C ARG A 340 26.53 -25.82 -4.83
N THR A 341 27.78 -25.96 -5.17
CA THR A 341 28.49 -27.20 -4.96
C THR A 341 28.39 -27.52 -3.47
N LYS A 342 27.66 -28.60 -3.17
CA LYS A 342 27.62 -29.21 -1.85
C LYS A 342 28.97 -29.86 -1.60
N ASP A 343 30.00 -29.07 -1.30
CA ASP A 343 31.27 -29.63 -0.87
C ASP A 343 31.79 -28.82 0.33
N SER A 344 32.02 -29.60 1.36
CA SER A 344 32.82 -29.31 2.56
C SER A 344 32.26 -28.35 3.62
N ILE A 345 31.27 -28.83 4.39
CA ILE A 345 31.29 -28.58 5.83
C ILE A 345 31.65 -29.93 6.50
N GLY A 346 32.93 -30.28 6.45
CA GLY A 346 33.51 -31.29 7.31
C GLY A 346 33.62 -30.72 8.73
N GLY A 347 32.60 -31.00 9.54
CA GLY A 347 32.63 -30.71 10.95
C GLY A 347 33.76 -31.54 11.64
N LYS A 348 34.84 -30.90 12.02
CA LYS A 348 35.73 -31.43 13.06
C LYS A 348 35.18 -31.06 14.43
N SER A 349 34.47 -32.01 14.99
CA SER A 349 34.19 -32.12 16.42
C SER A 349 35.48 -31.97 17.23
N CYS A 350 35.66 -30.86 17.94
CA CYS A 350 36.61 -30.80 19.06
C CYS A 350 35.91 -31.32 20.31
N ARG A 351 36.05 -32.62 20.55
CA ARG A 351 35.84 -33.21 21.91
C ARG A 351 36.95 -32.75 22.83
N LYS A 352 36.51 -32.26 23.97
CA LYS A 352 37.15 -32.13 25.28
C LYS A 352 38.47 -32.90 25.48
N ASN A 353 39.46 -32.24 26.10
CA ASN A 353 40.11 -32.77 27.31
C ASN A 353 40.85 -31.64 28.06
N LEU A 354 40.54 -31.62 29.39
CA LEU A 354 41.13 -30.93 30.54
C LEU A 354 40.78 -29.49 30.75
#